data_7df013b0114c33750843ebd6da4ca219
#
_entry.id   7df013b0114c33750843ebd6da4ca219
#
_cell.length_a   1.000
_cell.length_b   1.000
_cell.length_c   1.000
_cell.angle_alpha   90.00
_cell.angle_beta   90.00
_cell.angle_gamma   90.00
#
_symmetry.space_group_name_H-M   'P 1'
#
loop_
_entity.id
_entity.type
_entity.pdbx_description
1 polymer ?
#
loop_
_entity_poly.entity_id
_entity_poly.type
_entity_poly.pdbx_seq_one_letter_code
_entity_poly.pdbx_strand_id
1 'polypeptide(L)'
;MKTILVTGGCGFIGSHTICELFKSNYNVIIIDNFINSDQSVINKMESIINTELTVYEFDIQDKDKLKHVFQNHTIDGVIHFAALKSVSESIKKPLEYYNNNITATLTLLEVMEEFHCNQFIFSSSATVYGSSKSPLDENSQIGVGITNPYGQTKYMMEQILNDYSKSNKDIKITNNNLSC
;
A
#
# COMPACT_ATOMS: atom_id res chain seq x y z
N MET A 1 13.12 -14.61 -11.68
CA MET A 1 12.52 -14.27 -10.37
C MET A 1 11.76 -12.97 -10.57
N LYS A 2 10.51 -12.86 -10.10
CA LYS A 2 9.73 -11.62 -10.23
C LYS A 2 10.12 -10.64 -9.12
N THR A 3 10.10 -9.35 -9.44
CA THR A 3 10.40 -8.26 -8.50
C THR A 3 9.11 -7.56 -8.06
N ILE A 4 8.89 -7.48 -6.77
CA ILE A 4 7.75 -6.82 -6.14
C ILE A 4 8.21 -5.55 -5.42
N LEU A 5 7.60 -4.42 -5.75
CA LEU A 5 7.76 -3.19 -5.00
C LEU A 5 6.79 -3.21 -3.81
N VAL A 6 7.30 -3.02 -2.60
CA VAL A 6 6.49 -2.93 -1.38
C VAL A 6 6.61 -1.54 -0.79
N THR A 7 5.55 -0.75 -0.81
CA THR A 7 5.52 0.55 -0.15
C THR A 7 5.01 0.43 1.28
N GLY A 8 5.59 1.17 2.21
CA GLY A 8 5.32 0.99 3.65
C GLY A 8 5.86 -0.36 4.17
N GLY A 9 6.93 -0.86 3.54
CA GLY A 9 7.48 -2.19 3.78
C GLY A 9 8.12 -2.35 5.16
N CYS A 10 8.53 -1.26 5.80
CA CYS A 10 9.09 -1.28 7.16
C CYS A 10 8.02 -1.21 8.26
N GLY A 11 6.74 -1.08 7.90
CA GLY A 11 5.62 -1.23 8.83
C GLY A 11 5.41 -2.69 9.26
N PHE A 12 4.51 -2.90 10.25
CA PHE A 12 4.25 -4.23 10.82
C PHE A 12 3.82 -5.26 9.76
N ILE A 13 2.77 -4.96 8.99
CA ILE A 13 2.28 -5.89 7.96
C ILE A 13 3.29 -6.03 6.82
N GLY A 14 3.86 -4.90 6.36
CA GLY A 14 4.83 -4.87 5.27
C GLY A 14 6.05 -5.75 5.54
N SER A 15 6.64 -5.64 6.73
CA SER A 15 7.85 -6.41 7.10
C SER A 15 7.61 -7.92 7.11
N HIS A 16 6.45 -8.36 7.63
CA HIS A 16 6.07 -9.78 7.58
C HIS A 16 5.82 -10.26 6.16
N THR A 17 5.13 -9.45 5.35
CA THR A 17 4.88 -9.76 3.93
C THR A 17 6.19 -9.90 3.15
N ILE A 18 7.17 -9.03 3.39
CA ILE A 18 8.49 -9.08 2.74
C ILE A 18 9.18 -10.41 3.05
N CYS A 19 9.20 -10.84 4.30
CA CYS A 19 9.80 -12.12 4.67
C CYS A 19 9.13 -13.31 3.94
N GLU A 20 7.80 -13.29 3.78
CA GLU A 20 7.07 -14.35 3.06
C GLU A 20 7.30 -14.27 1.54
N LEU A 21 7.44 -13.08 0.96
CA LEU A 21 7.79 -12.91 -0.45
C LEU A 21 9.17 -13.51 -0.75
N PHE A 22 10.17 -13.28 0.09
CA PHE A 22 11.49 -13.89 -0.06
C PHE A 22 11.44 -15.42 0.04
N LYS A 23 10.71 -15.98 1.00
CA LYS A 23 10.48 -17.44 1.09
C LYS A 23 9.80 -18.00 -0.15
N SER A 24 8.97 -17.21 -0.80
CA SER A 24 8.26 -17.55 -2.04
C SER A 24 9.06 -17.26 -3.31
N ASN A 25 10.36 -16.96 -3.17
CA ASN A 25 11.30 -16.73 -4.27
C ASN A 25 10.96 -15.49 -5.13
N TYR A 26 10.48 -14.42 -4.50
CA TYR A 26 10.37 -13.09 -5.10
C TYR A 26 11.59 -12.24 -4.73
N ASN A 27 11.99 -11.34 -5.63
CA ASN A 27 12.84 -10.22 -5.29
C ASN A 27 11.97 -9.07 -4.77
N VAL A 28 12.46 -8.32 -3.77
CA VAL A 28 11.67 -7.25 -3.16
C VAL A 28 12.47 -5.94 -3.14
N ILE A 29 11.79 -4.87 -3.53
CA ILE A 29 12.24 -3.49 -3.38
C ILE A 29 11.30 -2.80 -2.40
N ILE A 30 11.85 -2.04 -1.47
CA ILE A 30 11.09 -1.39 -0.41
C ILE A 30 11.15 0.13 -0.59
N ILE A 31 10.00 0.80 -0.46
CA ILE A 31 9.91 2.25 -0.27
C ILE A 31 9.22 2.50 1.07
N ASP A 32 9.87 3.26 1.95
CA ASP A 32 9.31 3.69 3.24
C ASP A 32 9.86 5.07 3.60
N ASN A 33 9.06 5.94 4.21
CA ASN A 33 9.53 7.26 4.66
C ASN A 33 9.84 7.30 6.17
N PHE A 34 9.69 6.16 6.85
CA PHE A 34 9.96 5.95 8.28
C PHE A 34 9.19 6.86 9.24
N ILE A 35 8.11 7.52 8.79
CA ILE A 35 7.27 8.34 9.69
C ILE A 35 6.62 7.50 10.80
N ASN A 36 6.18 6.26 10.46
CA ASN A 36 5.48 5.34 11.38
C ASN A 36 6.19 3.99 11.54
N SER A 37 7.45 3.88 11.15
CA SER A 37 8.28 2.69 11.20
C SER A 37 9.68 3.04 11.72
N ASP A 38 10.47 2.03 12.05
CA ASP A 38 11.84 2.20 12.57
C ASP A 38 12.84 1.49 11.65
N GLN A 39 13.94 2.15 11.34
CA GLN A 39 14.98 1.60 10.45
C GLN A 39 15.57 0.27 10.97
N SER A 40 15.56 0.02 12.28
CA SER A 40 16.00 -1.26 12.85
C SER A 40 15.22 -2.48 12.35
N VAL A 41 14.03 -2.27 11.78
CA VAL A 41 13.22 -3.33 11.17
C VAL A 41 13.95 -3.94 9.96
N ILE A 42 14.73 -3.15 9.21
CA ILE A 42 15.53 -3.63 8.06
C ILE A 42 16.49 -4.71 8.52
N ASN A 43 17.33 -4.43 9.51
CA ASN A 43 18.32 -5.40 10.03
C ASN A 43 17.65 -6.68 10.55
N LYS A 44 16.45 -6.57 11.15
CA LYS A 44 15.69 -7.74 11.61
C LYS A 44 15.19 -8.60 10.45
N MET A 45 14.65 -7.96 9.41
CA MET A 45 14.22 -8.68 8.20
C MET A 45 15.41 -9.37 7.52
N GLU A 46 16.52 -8.66 7.30
CA GLU A 46 17.75 -9.20 6.70
C GLU A 46 18.29 -10.40 7.48
N SER A 47 18.26 -10.35 8.80
CA SER A 47 18.63 -11.47 9.66
C SER A 47 17.71 -12.69 9.47
N ILE A 48 16.41 -12.49 9.23
CA ILE A 48 15.45 -13.57 9.02
C ILE A 48 15.61 -14.20 7.64
N ILE A 49 15.77 -13.38 6.60
CA ILE A 49 15.85 -13.84 5.21
C ILE A 49 17.27 -14.19 4.77
N ASN A 50 18.28 -13.85 5.58
CA ASN A 50 19.70 -13.99 5.29
C ASN A 50 20.13 -13.36 3.94
N THR A 51 19.58 -12.17 3.65
CA THR A 51 19.81 -11.43 2.41
C THR A 51 19.71 -9.93 2.67
N GLU A 52 20.56 -9.14 2.06
CA GLU A 52 20.49 -7.67 2.09
C GLU A 52 19.27 -7.17 1.31
N LEU A 53 18.58 -6.16 1.86
CA LEU A 53 17.38 -5.58 1.29
C LEU A 53 17.66 -4.31 0.49
N THR A 54 17.01 -4.15 -0.64
CA THR A 54 16.99 -2.89 -1.39
C THR A 54 15.91 -1.97 -0.83
N VAL A 55 16.32 -0.92 -0.12
CA VAL A 55 15.42 0.03 0.56
C VAL A 55 15.66 1.44 0.05
N TYR A 56 14.60 2.12 -0.31
CA TYR A 56 14.56 3.53 -0.68
C TYR A 56 13.80 4.33 0.38
N GLU A 57 14.47 5.31 0.99
CA GLU A 57 13.90 6.16 2.02
C GLU A 57 13.38 7.46 1.39
N PHE A 58 12.08 7.54 1.11
CA PHE A 58 11.39 8.75 0.67
C PHE A 58 9.87 8.60 0.73
N ASP A 59 9.15 9.73 0.66
CA ASP A 59 7.70 9.75 0.55
C ASP A 59 7.27 9.45 -0.90
N ILE A 60 6.39 8.47 -1.10
CA ILE A 60 5.93 8.05 -2.44
C ILE A 60 5.19 9.16 -3.22
N GLN A 61 4.82 10.26 -2.57
CA GLN A 61 4.33 11.46 -3.24
C GLN A 61 5.44 12.18 -4.03
N ASP A 62 6.73 11.89 -3.75
CA ASP A 62 7.85 12.36 -4.55
C ASP A 62 7.92 11.57 -5.87
N LYS A 63 7.18 12.07 -6.85
CA LYS A 63 7.02 11.41 -8.16
C LYS A 63 8.34 11.19 -8.88
N ASP A 64 9.28 12.12 -8.75
CA ASP A 64 10.58 12.01 -9.45
C ASP A 64 11.45 10.90 -8.84
N LYS A 65 11.51 10.78 -7.52
CA LYS A 65 12.19 9.66 -6.86
C LYS A 65 11.51 8.33 -7.14
N LEU A 66 10.17 8.32 -7.17
CA LEU A 66 9.41 7.12 -7.50
C LEU A 66 9.73 6.65 -8.93
N LYS A 67 9.71 7.55 -9.92
CA LYS A 67 10.13 7.26 -11.30
C LYS A 67 11.57 6.72 -11.37
N HIS A 68 12.48 7.30 -10.60
CA HIS A 68 13.86 6.82 -10.54
C HIS A 68 13.96 5.35 -10.10
N VAL A 69 13.13 4.92 -9.13
CA VAL A 69 13.06 3.51 -8.73
C VAL A 69 12.60 2.63 -9.89
N PHE A 70 11.54 3.01 -10.59
CA PHE A 70 11.04 2.24 -11.74
C PHE A 70 11.99 2.25 -12.95
N GLN A 71 12.82 3.28 -13.12
CA GLN A 71 13.86 3.34 -14.16
C GLN A 71 15.02 2.38 -13.88
N ASN A 72 15.36 2.18 -12.61
CA ASN A 72 16.50 1.33 -12.22
C ASN A 72 16.12 -0.15 -12.01
N HIS A 73 14.84 -0.46 -11.95
CA HIS A 73 14.36 -1.80 -11.64
C HIS A 73 13.18 -2.19 -12.53
N THR A 74 13.20 -3.43 -13.02
CA THR A 74 12.01 -4.02 -13.64
C THR A 74 11.08 -4.52 -12.54
N ILE A 75 9.95 -3.84 -12.34
CA ILE A 75 8.97 -4.13 -11.30
C ILE A 75 7.79 -4.87 -11.91
N ASP A 76 7.55 -6.10 -11.47
CA ASP A 76 6.46 -6.94 -11.97
C ASP A 76 5.12 -6.67 -11.27
N GLY A 77 5.15 -6.09 -10.07
CA GLY A 77 3.95 -5.74 -9.33
C GLY A 77 4.24 -4.94 -8.08
N VAL A 78 3.21 -4.31 -7.54
CA VAL A 78 3.27 -3.45 -6.37
C VAL A 78 2.33 -3.94 -5.28
N ILE A 79 2.82 -3.98 -4.03
CA ILE A 79 2.00 -4.14 -2.83
C ILE A 79 2.07 -2.83 -2.04
N HIS A 80 0.93 -2.18 -1.87
CA HIS A 80 0.83 -0.86 -1.29
C HIS A 80 0.28 -0.88 0.13
N PHE A 81 1.19 -0.80 1.12
CA PHE A 81 0.86 -0.66 2.55
C PHE A 81 1.03 0.76 3.08
N ALA A 82 1.79 1.62 2.39
CA ALA A 82 2.08 2.97 2.85
C ALA A 82 0.79 3.78 3.03
N ALA A 83 0.50 4.18 4.25
CA ALA A 83 -0.63 5.04 4.61
C ALA A 83 -0.50 5.53 6.06
N LEU A 84 -1.08 6.68 6.35
CA LEU A 84 -1.42 7.07 7.72
C LEU A 84 -2.64 6.23 8.15
N LYS A 85 -2.59 5.55 9.31
CA LYS A 85 -3.55 4.52 9.71
C LYS A 85 -4.24 4.71 11.07
N SER A 86 -3.91 5.77 11.80
CA SER A 86 -4.49 6.02 13.12
C SER A 86 -5.88 6.64 12.99
N VAL A 87 -6.91 5.88 13.39
CA VAL A 87 -8.32 6.34 13.39
C VAL A 87 -8.47 7.62 14.21
N SER A 88 -7.94 7.64 15.44
CA SER A 88 -8.08 8.79 16.35
C SER A 88 -7.33 10.03 15.87
N GLU A 89 -6.19 9.87 15.22
CA GLU A 89 -5.43 10.98 14.65
C GLU A 89 -6.14 11.53 13.40
N SER A 90 -6.72 10.67 12.57
CA SER A 90 -7.44 11.08 11.36
C SER A 90 -8.58 12.06 11.66
N ILE A 91 -9.26 11.90 12.81
CA ILE A 91 -10.32 12.80 13.24
C ILE A 91 -9.76 14.20 13.58
N LYS A 92 -8.54 14.25 14.10
CA LYS A 92 -7.88 15.52 14.48
C LYS A 92 -7.22 16.22 13.27
N LYS A 93 -6.77 15.42 12.29
CA LYS A 93 -5.99 15.89 11.14
C LYS A 93 -6.56 15.38 9.79
N PRO A 94 -7.84 15.61 9.50
CA PRO A 94 -8.48 14.98 8.34
C PRO A 94 -7.81 15.34 7.00
N LEU A 95 -7.42 16.57 6.79
CA LEU A 95 -6.79 16.99 5.53
C LEU A 95 -5.44 16.34 5.29
N GLU A 96 -4.65 16.12 6.37
CA GLU A 96 -3.38 15.41 6.30
C GLU A 96 -3.61 13.96 5.85
N TYR A 97 -4.64 13.28 6.39
CA TYR A 97 -4.99 11.91 6.01
C TYR A 97 -5.48 11.79 4.57
N TYR A 98 -6.36 12.69 4.13
CA TYR A 98 -6.80 12.70 2.73
C TYR A 98 -5.64 12.97 1.77
N ASN A 99 -4.83 13.98 2.05
CA ASN A 99 -3.69 14.31 1.20
C ASN A 99 -2.67 13.16 1.16
N ASN A 100 -2.28 12.62 2.31
CA ASN A 100 -1.30 11.55 2.35
C ASN A 100 -1.82 10.27 1.67
N ASN A 101 -2.97 9.75 2.08
CA ASN A 101 -3.41 8.43 1.65
C ASN A 101 -3.91 8.41 0.21
N ILE A 102 -4.57 9.46 -0.25
CA ILE A 102 -5.10 9.50 -1.63
C ILE A 102 -4.02 9.95 -2.61
N THR A 103 -3.35 11.09 -2.36
CA THR A 103 -2.35 11.61 -3.30
C THR A 103 -1.19 10.63 -3.49
N ALA A 104 -0.70 10.04 -2.42
CA ALA A 104 0.36 9.04 -2.49
C ALA A 104 -0.01 7.83 -3.39
N THR A 105 -1.24 7.32 -3.23
CA THR A 105 -1.71 6.20 -4.06
C THR A 105 -1.91 6.62 -5.52
N LEU A 106 -2.46 7.80 -5.78
CA LEU A 106 -2.62 8.32 -7.15
C LEU A 106 -1.27 8.51 -7.84
N THR A 107 -0.28 9.11 -7.16
CA THR A 107 1.08 9.27 -7.68
C THR A 107 1.70 7.92 -8.04
N LEU A 108 1.51 6.91 -7.19
CA LEU A 108 2.01 5.56 -7.45
C LEU A 108 1.35 4.93 -8.68
N LEU A 109 0.04 5.04 -8.83
CA LEU A 109 -0.70 4.51 -9.99
C LEU A 109 -0.28 5.19 -11.30
N GLU A 110 -0.09 6.51 -11.30
CA GLU A 110 0.39 7.25 -12.47
C GLU A 110 1.78 6.78 -12.92
N VAL A 111 2.69 6.53 -11.97
CA VAL A 111 4.03 6.01 -12.30
C VAL A 111 3.96 4.56 -12.75
N MET A 112 3.14 3.72 -12.11
CA MET A 112 2.92 2.34 -12.56
C MET A 112 2.41 2.27 -14.01
N GLU A 113 1.48 3.16 -14.37
CA GLU A 113 0.96 3.26 -15.75
C GLU A 113 2.05 3.66 -16.73
N GLU A 114 2.86 4.67 -16.41
CA GLU A 114 3.98 5.15 -17.23
C GLU A 114 5.02 4.04 -17.52
N PHE A 115 5.24 3.17 -16.53
CA PHE A 115 6.22 2.06 -16.63
C PHE A 115 5.57 0.70 -16.95
N HIS A 116 4.29 0.66 -17.32
CA HIS A 116 3.55 -0.56 -17.68
C HIS A 116 3.56 -1.65 -16.59
N CYS A 117 3.63 -1.25 -15.31
CA CYS A 117 3.51 -2.17 -14.17
C CYS A 117 2.03 -2.39 -13.84
N ASN A 118 1.49 -3.54 -14.25
CA ASN A 118 0.05 -3.77 -14.28
C ASN A 118 -0.49 -4.68 -13.16
N GLN A 119 0.30 -4.96 -12.11
CA GLN A 119 -0.15 -5.78 -10.98
C GLN A 119 -0.14 -4.92 -9.71
N PHE A 120 -1.29 -4.71 -9.08
CA PHE A 120 -1.42 -3.87 -7.90
C PHE A 120 -2.23 -4.54 -6.81
N ILE A 121 -1.64 -4.66 -5.63
CA ILE A 121 -2.34 -5.11 -4.41
C ILE A 121 -2.44 -3.92 -3.47
N PHE A 122 -3.67 -3.54 -3.15
CA PHE A 122 -3.98 -2.45 -2.22
C PHE A 122 -4.38 -2.99 -0.86
N SER A 123 -3.69 -2.54 0.18
CA SER A 123 -4.09 -2.80 1.56
C SER A 123 -5.23 -1.85 1.96
N SER A 124 -6.46 -2.33 1.89
CA SER A 124 -7.62 -1.63 2.40
C SER A 124 -7.73 -1.80 3.92
N SER A 125 -8.91 -1.73 4.48
CA SER A 125 -9.13 -1.81 5.93
C SER A 125 -10.55 -2.27 6.24
N ALA A 126 -10.71 -3.01 7.33
CA ALA A 126 -12.05 -3.35 7.85
C ALA A 126 -12.90 -2.12 8.23
N THR A 127 -12.30 -0.94 8.39
CA THR A 127 -13.04 0.31 8.63
C THR A 127 -13.95 0.72 7.47
N VAL A 128 -13.76 0.17 6.26
CA VAL A 128 -14.64 0.43 5.09
C VAL A 128 -16.03 -0.15 5.26
N TYR A 129 -16.20 -1.17 6.11
CA TYR A 129 -17.50 -1.77 6.40
C TYR A 129 -18.39 -0.89 7.30
N GLY A 130 -17.81 0.12 7.95
CA GLY A 130 -18.54 1.14 8.72
C GLY A 130 -19.51 0.55 9.73
N SER A 131 -20.82 0.73 9.50
CA SER A 131 -21.90 0.25 10.38
C SER A 131 -22.51 -1.10 9.98
N SER A 132 -21.87 -1.85 9.09
CA SER A 132 -22.34 -3.17 8.66
C SER A 132 -22.35 -4.17 9.83
N LYS A 133 -23.32 -5.09 9.82
CA LYS A 133 -23.51 -6.06 10.91
C LYS A 133 -22.47 -7.18 10.84
N SER A 134 -21.89 -7.54 11.98
CA SER A 134 -21.04 -8.73 12.12
C SER A 134 -21.86 -10.04 12.04
N PRO A 135 -21.25 -11.16 11.54
CA PRO A 135 -19.89 -11.25 11.02
C PRO A 135 -19.74 -10.57 9.66
N LEU A 136 -18.57 -9.98 9.39
CA LEU A 136 -18.25 -9.33 8.13
C LEU A 136 -17.57 -10.32 7.18
N ASP A 137 -17.89 -10.22 5.89
CA ASP A 137 -17.27 -10.95 4.78
C ASP A 137 -17.07 -10.05 3.57
N GLU A 138 -16.51 -10.58 2.47
CA GLU A 138 -16.25 -9.81 1.25
C GLU A 138 -17.53 -9.33 0.54
N ASN A 139 -18.69 -9.89 0.87
CA ASN A 139 -20.00 -9.49 0.31
C ASN A 139 -20.71 -8.46 1.21
N SER A 140 -20.16 -8.18 2.38
CA SER A 140 -20.74 -7.22 3.31
C SER A 140 -20.70 -5.82 2.72
N GLN A 141 -21.74 -5.03 2.97
CA GLN A 141 -21.85 -3.66 2.45
C GLN A 141 -20.72 -2.79 2.98
N ILE A 142 -20.06 -2.05 2.07
CA ILE A 142 -19.00 -1.07 2.39
C ILE A 142 -19.49 0.36 2.16
N GLY A 143 -18.83 1.34 2.76
CA GLY A 143 -19.06 2.77 2.52
C GLY A 143 -20.18 3.40 3.34
N VAL A 144 -20.94 2.62 4.12
CA VAL A 144 -22.06 3.12 4.93
C VAL A 144 -21.67 3.23 6.39
N GLY A 145 -21.85 4.43 6.96
CA GLY A 145 -21.60 4.66 8.38
C GLY A 145 -20.12 4.63 8.77
N ILE A 146 -19.21 4.94 7.85
CA ILE A 146 -17.78 5.13 8.19
C ILE A 146 -17.65 6.36 9.08
N THR A 147 -17.04 6.19 10.25
CA THR A 147 -17.04 7.20 11.32
C THR A 147 -15.79 8.08 11.36
N ASN A 148 -14.80 7.81 10.50
CA ASN A 148 -13.51 8.48 10.58
C ASN A 148 -12.87 8.71 9.20
N PRO A 149 -12.04 9.77 9.06
CA PRO A 149 -11.37 10.09 7.80
C PRO A 149 -10.42 8.99 7.30
N TYR A 150 -9.74 8.24 8.17
CA TYR A 150 -8.90 7.13 7.75
C TYR A 150 -9.72 6.07 6.98
N GLY A 151 -10.81 5.58 7.57
CA GLY A 151 -11.70 4.63 6.89
C GLY A 151 -12.28 5.21 5.60
N GLN A 152 -12.62 6.51 5.61
CA GLN A 152 -13.12 7.19 4.42
C GLN A 152 -12.05 7.23 3.30
N THR A 153 -10.76 7.48 3.62
CA THR A 153 -9.69 7.44 2.59
C THR A 153 -9.55 6.05 1.99
N LYS A 154 -9.65 4.98 2.80
CA LYS A 154 -9.58 3.61 2.29
C LYS A 154 -10.76 3.27 1.38
N TYR A 155 -11.98 3.63 1.77
CA TYR A 155 -13.17 3.45 0.94
C TYR A 155 -13.09 4.23 -0.37
N MET A 156 -12.70 5.50 -0.34
CA MET A 156 -12.52 6.33 -1.54
C MET A 156 -11.49 5.70 -2.48
N MET A 157 -10.39 5.18 -1.95
CA MET A 157 -9.39 4.51 -2.78
C MET A 157 -9.93 3.24 -3.45
N GLU A 158 -10.75 2.43 -2.77
CA GLU A 158 -11.41 1.29 -3.41
C GLU A 158 -12.30 1.73 -4.59
N GLN A 159 -13.02 2.86 -4.45
CA GLN A 159 -13.83 3.39 -5.54
C GLN A 159 -12.95 3.86 -6.72
N ILE A 160 -11.89 4.61 -6.44
CA ILE A 160 -10.93 5.10 -7.45
C ILE A 160 -10.30 3.92 -8.19
N LEU A 161 -9.85 2.90 -7.46
CA LEU A 161 -9.23 1.70 -8.03
C LEU A 161 -10.21 0.90 -8.89
N ASN A 162 -11.46 0.79 -8.48
CA ASN A 162 -12.52 0.17 -9.28
C ASN A 162 -12.79 0.94 -10.59
N ASP A 163 -12.84 2.26 -10.55
CA ASP A 163 -13.02 3.08 -11.75
C ASP A 163 -11.80 3.01 -12.67
N TYR A 164 -10.60 3.05 -12.10
CA TYR A 164 -9.35 2.91 -12.84
C TYR A 164 -9.26 1.55 -13.53
N SER A 165 -9.62 0.45 -12.87
CA SER A 165 -9.62 -0.89 -13.46
C SER A 165 -10.63 -1.07 -14.59
N LYS A 166 -11.72 -0.29 -14.60
CA LYS A 166 -12.69 -0.27 -15.72
C LYS A 166 -12.14 0.46 -16.94
N SER A 167 -11.38 1.54 -16.73
CA SER A 167 -10.80 2.35 -17.80
C SER A 167 -9.54 1.72 -18.39
N ASN A 168 -8.70 1.10 -17.56
CA ASN A 168 -7.47 0.41 -17.96
C ASN A 168 -7.64 -1.11 -17.80
N LYS A 169 -7.79 -1.83 -18.92
CA LYS A 169 -8.04 -3.28 -18.93
C LYS A 169 -6.79 -4.13 -18.67
N ASP A 170 -5.61 -3.55 -18.77
CA ASP A 170 -4.35 -4.25 -18.57
C ASP A 170 -4.00 -4.35 -17.08
N ILE A 171 -4.49 -3.42 -16.24
CA ILE A 171 -4.20 -3.44 -14.81
C ILE A 171 -5.05 -4.49 -14.08
N LYS A 172 -4.39 -5.23 -13.20
CA LYS A 172 -5.01 -6.18 -12.27
C LYS A 172 -4.88 -5.65 -10.86
N ILE A 173 -6.00 -5.31 -10.26
CA ILE A 173 -6.07 -4.76 -8.91
C ILE A 173 -6.69 -5.79 -7.97
N THR A 174 -6.06 -5.98 -6.82
CA THR A 174 -6.61 -6.77 -5.72
C THR A 174 -6.70 -5.88 -4.48
N ASN A 175 -7.91 -5.71 -3.96
CA ASN A 175 -8.14 -5.06 -2.68
C ASN A 175 -8.08 -6.11 -1.58
N ASN A 176 -7.26 -5.89 -0.55
CA ASN A 176 -7.17 -6.76 0.61
C ASN A 176 -7.68 -6.02 1.84
N ASN A 177 -8.85 -6.43 2.33
CA ASN A 177 -9.50 -5.87 3.51
C ASN A 177 -9.00 -6.60 4.75
N LEU A 178 -7.75 -6.37 5.14
CA LEU A 178 -7.19 -6.94 6.35
C LEU A 178 -7.94 -6.42 7.57
N SER A 179 -8.63 -7.32 8.27
CA SER A 179 -9.11 -7.07 9.62
C SER A 179 -7.94 -7.26 10.60
N CYS A 180 -7.57 -6.21 11.31
CA CYS A 180 -6.72 -6.31 12.50
C CYS A 180 -7.57 -6.57 13.73
#